data_836d08919dae3498254413170f69f015
#
_entry.id   836d08919dae3498254413170f69f015
#
_cell.length_a   1.000
_cell.length_b   1.000
_cell.length_c   1.000
_cell.angle_alpha   90.00
_cell.angle_beta   90.00
_cell.angle_gamma   90.00
#
_symmetry.space_group_name_H-M   'P 1'
#
loop_
_entity.id
_entity.type
_entity.pdbx_description
1 polymer ?
#
loop_
_entity_poly.entity_id
_entity_poly.type
_entity_poly.pdbx_seq_one_letter_code
_entity_poly.pdbx_strand_id
1 'polypeptide(L)'
;TAPSPLEEMREAARRMSELVRTCGYHYGEIAVITGNLEEYARLAAQVFEEADIPYFIDEKHSVMMNPFVEYLRAAMEMAVQGFPYESVFRYLRCGMSEVTREQADKLENYVLALGIRGYKKWSEKWVRVYRGMEAEKIQELNEIREIFAEEVRELAQGFGSGKKTVEEYCRILYEFIQKSNVWQKLKRQERKFKESGDKAMEKEYNQIYGIVMDLLDKMVEILGEETVNRQEFRQLLESGLSQAKVALIPPSIDQVMVGDMERSRLKELKALFFVGVNEGNIPKSTQTGGILSELDRDFFQEQGVELAPGPKELMNMQRFYLYLNMTKPGEKLILSYSDTNAKGEGISPAYLIGSIRSLYPKLEI
;
A
#
# COMPACT_ATOMS: atom_id res chain seq x y z
N THR A 1 19.03 -5.30 -26.41
CA THR A 1 19.06 -6.25 -25.27
C THR A 1 20.00 -5.75 -24.18
N ALA A 2 19.83 -6.23 -22.96
CA ALA A 2 20.73 -5.95 -21.84
C ALA A 2 21.02 -7.24 -21.06
N PRO A 3 22.21 -7.36 -20.43
CA PRO A 3 22.55 -8.57 -19.66
C PRO A 3 21.66 -8.81 -18.44
N SER A 4 21.15 -7.73 -17.82
CA SER A 4 20.31 -7.79 -16.63
C SER A 4 19.30 -6.63 -16.58
N PRO A 5 18.25 -6.68 -15.74
CA PRO A 5 17.31 -5.58 -15.58
C PRO A 5 17.96 -4.27 -15.12
N LEU A 6 19.01 -4.34 -14.30
CA LEU A 6 19.75 -3.16 -13.85
C LEU A 6 20.47 -2.48 -15.02
N GLU A 7 21.19 -3.25 -15.85
CA GLU A 7 21.89 -2.70 -17.03
C GLU A 7 20.89 -2.20 -18.08
N GLU A 8 19.72 -2.83 -18.18
CA GLU A 8 18.62 -2.36 -19.03
C GLU A 8 18.17 -0.97 -18.62
N MET A 9 17.94 -0.75 -17.30
CA MET A 9 17.56 0.56 -16.79
C MET A 9 18.68 1.61 -16.94
N ARG A 10 19.95 1.24 -16.78
CA ARG A 10 21.10 2.13 -17.01
C ARG A 10 21.17 2.58 -18.46
N GLU A 11 20.99 1.65 -19.39
CA GLU A 11 20.98 2.01 -20.82
C GLU A 11 19.76 2.88 -21.17
N ALA A 12 18.59 2.60 -20.59
CA ALA A 12 17.40 3.44 -20.74
C ALA A 12 17.68 4.87 -20.23
N ALA A 13 18.23 5.02 -19.03
CA ALA A 13 18.60 6.32 -18.45
C ALA A 13 19.62 7.09 -19.32
N ARG A 14 20.64 6.39 -19.82
CA ARG A 14 21.64 6.98 -20.74
C ARG A 14 20.96 7.55 -22.00
N ARG A 15 20.08 6.76 -22.63
CA ARG A 15 19.33 7.18 -23.83
C ARG A 15 18.37 8.34 -23.55
N MET A 16 17.69 8.34 -22.40
CA MET A 16 16.83 9.45 -22.00
C MET A 16 17.64 10.75 -21.86
N SER A 17 18.78 10.69 -21.16
CA SER A 17 19.69 11.84 -21.03
C SER A 17 20.19 12.33 -22.39
N GLU A 18 20.46 11.43 -23.33
CA GLU A 18 20.85 11.77 -24.70
C GLU A 18 19.71 12.49 -25.45
N LEU A 19 18.46 11.98 -25.35
CA LEU A 19 17.29 12.61 -25.96
C LEU A 19 17.04 14.03 -25.43
N VAL A 20 17.19 14.22 -24.12
CA VAL A 20 17.05 15.55 -23.51
C VAL A 20 18.16 16.50 -23.96
N ARG A 21 19.42 16.05 -23.94
CA ARG A 21 20.58 16.90 -24.26
C ARG A 21 20.73 17.20 -25.75
N THR A 22 20.42 16.23 -26.62
CA THR A 22 20.71 16.34 -28.06
C THR A 22 19.49 16.61 -28.91
N CYS A 23 18.31 16.11 -28.49
CA CYS A 23 17.06 16.25 -29.23
C CYS A 23 16.12 17.30 -28.64
N GLY A 24 16.47 17.93 -27.52
CA GLY A 24 15.67 18.97 -26.89
C GLY A 24 14.35 18.47 -26.25
N TYR A 25 14.31 17.20 -25.84
CA TYR A 25 13.16 16.66 -25.13
C TYR A 25 13.12 17.17 -23.69
N HIS A 26 11.93 17.31 -23.13
CA HIS A 26 11.71 17.46 -21.71
C HIS A 26 11.51 16.09 -21.07
N TYR A 27 11.89 15.93 -19.81
CA TYR A 27 11.70 14.67 -19.07
C TYR A 27 10.22 14.27 -18.97
N GLY A 28 9.31 15.25 -18.86
CA GLY A 28 7.86 15.02 -18.85
C GLY A 28 7.27 14.52 -20.18
N GLU A 29 8.04 14.56 -21.28
CA GLU A 29 7.69 14.01 -22.59
C GLU A 29 8.17 12.56 -22.78
N ILE A 30 8.83 12.00 -21.76
CA ILE A 30 9.40 10.65 -21.76
C ILE A 30 8.72 9.83 -20.66
N ALA A 31 8.38 8.59 -20.98
CA ALA A 31 7.88 7.64 -19.97
C ALA A 31 8.59 6.29 -20.09
N VAL A 32 8.58 5.57 -18.96
CA VAL A 32 8.99 4.17 -18.85
C VAL A 32 7.77 3.35 -18.48
N ILE A 33 7.50 2.29 -19.21
CA ILE A 33 6.43 1.33 -18.89
C ILE A 33 7.03 -0.06 -18.80
N THR A 34 6.48 -0.84 -17.86
CA THR A 34 6.86 -2.24 -17.68
C THR A 34 5.66 -3.10 -17.31
N GLY A 35 5.74 -4.40 -17.57
CA GLY A 35 4.80 -5.40 -17.07
C GLY A 35 5.08 -5.82 -15.62
N ASN A 36 6.28 -5.53 -15.07
CA ASN A 36 6.71 -5.89 -13.73
C ASN A 36 7.19 -4.64 -12.96
N LEU A 37 6.25 -3.77 -12.59
CA LEU A 37 6.58 -2.52 -11.91
C LEU A 37 7.24 -2.75 -10.54
N GLU A 38 6.90 -3.82 -9.84
CA GLU A 38 7.46 -4.11 -8.50
C GLU A 38 9.00 -4.26 -8.53
N GLU A 39 9.53 -4.92 -9.55
CA GLU A 39 10.96 -5.08 -9.76
C GLU A 39 11.59 -3.80 -10.33
N TYR A 40 11.02 -3.28 -11.42
CA TYR A 40 11.59 -2.15 -12.15
C TYR A 40 11.48 -0.82 -11.43
N ALA A 41 10.52 -0.61 -10.53
CA ALA A 41 10.38 0.61 -9.74
C ALA A 41 11.64 0.90 -8.91
N ARG A 42 12.15 -0.11 -8.20
CA ARG A 42 13.36 0.04 -7.38
C ARG A 42 14.60 0.31 -8.22
N LEU A 43 14.74 -0.39 -9.35
CA LEU A 43 15.84 -0.18 -10.28
C LEU A 43 15.79 1.20 -10.94
N ALA A 44 14.59 1.66 -11.33
CA ALA A 44 14.37 2.99 -11.87
C ALA A 44 14.74 4.08 -10.87
N ALA A 45 14.27 3.97 -9.61
CA ALA A 45 14.60 4.91 -8.55
C ALA A 45 16.13 5.01 -8.37
N GLN A 46 16.79 3.87 -8.17
CA GLN A 46 18.26 3.84 -8.00
C GLN A 46 18.99 4.49 -9.17
N VAL A 47 18.70 4.05 -10.40
CA VAL A 47 19.43 4.50 -11.60
C VAL A 47 19.14 5.95 -11.92
N PHE A 48 17.91 6.43 -11.72
CA PHE A 48 17.54 7.81 -11.99
C PHE A 48 18.13 8.77 -10.96
N GLU A 49 18.25 8.36 -9.70
CA GLU A 49 18.99 9.11 -8.67
C GLU A 49 20.49 9.19 -9.00
N GLU A 50 21.12 8.08 -9.40
CA GLU A 50 22.52 8.06 -9.85
C GLU A 50 22.78 8.96 -11.07
N ALA A 51 21.79 9.13 -11.94
CA ALA A 51 21.88 9.89 -13.19
C ALA A 51 21.32 11.32 -13.12
N ASP A 52 20.86 11.80 -11.95
CA ASP A 52 20.19 13.09 -11.76
C ASP A 52 18.97 13.28 -12.70
N ILE A 53 18.23 12.20 -13.00
CA ILE A 53 17.02 12.25 -13.82
C ILE A 53 15.82 12.47 -12.90
N PRO A 54 15.04 13.54 -13.07
CA PRO A 54 13.80 13.73 -12.31
C PRO A 54 12.76 12.70 -12.73
N TYR A 55 12.18 11.97 -11.77
CA TYR A 55 11.25 10.88 -12.04
C TYR A 55 10.06 10.87 -11.09
N PHE A 56 9.01 10.19 -11.53
CA PHE A 56 7.86 9.82 -10.72
C PHE A 56 7.47 8.37 -11.02
N ILE A 57 7.37 7.56 -9.97
CA ILE A 57 6.91 6.17 -10.09
C ILE A 57 5.43 6.11 -9.74
N ASP A 58 4.60 5.66 -10.71
CA ASP A 58 3.17 5.45 -10.51
C ASP A 58 2.92 4.13 -9.75
N GLU A 59 3.40 4.08 -8.52
CA GLU A 59 3.23 2.94 -7.63
C GLU A 59 2.18 3.26 -6.57
N LYS A 60 1.37 2.23 -6.25
CA LYS A 60 0.45 2.31 -5.12
C LYS A 60 1.12 1.76 -3.88
N HIS A 61 1.33 2.61 -2.90
CA HIS A 61 1.90 2.22 -1.62
C HIS A 61 0.86 1.57 -0.72
N SER A 62 1.23 0.46 -0.08
CA SER A 62 0.40 -0.16 0.94
C SER A 62 0.23 0.77 2.14
N VAL A 63 -0.98 0.87 2.66
CA VAL A 63 -1.27 1.67 3.86
C VAL A 63 -0.79 1.00 5.16
N MET A 64 -0.36 -0.25 5.11
CA MET A 64 -0.05 -1.06 6.30
C MET A 64 1.03 -0.50 7.21
N MET A 65 1.95 0.31 6.66
CA MET A 65 3.02 0.95 7.44
C MET A 65 2.62 2.33 8.00
N ASN A 66 1.43 2.82 7.66
CA ASN A 66 0.97 4.12 8.16
C ASN A 66 0.64 4.05 9.66
N PRO A 67 1.10 4.99 10.49
CA PRO A 67 0.84 5.00 11.94
C PRO A 67 -0.65 4.96 12.31
N PHE A 68 -1.53 5.55 11.51
CA PHE A 68 -2.98 5.46 11.77
C PHE A 68 -3.53 4.05 11.53
N VAL A 69 -3.07 3.38 10.47
CA VAL A 69 -3.47 1.98 10.22
C VAL A 69 -2.93 1.07 11.32
N GLU A 70 -1.68 1.27 11.74
CA GLU A 70 -1.09 0.51 12.84
C GLU A 70 -1.83 0.77 14.19
N TYR A 71 -2.25 2.02 14.42
CA TYR A 71 -3.09 2.37 15.57
C TYR A 71 -4.40 1.58 15.59
N LEU A 72 -5.11 1.48 14.45
CA LEU A 72 -6.34 0.69 14.35
C LEU A 72 -6.10 -0.80 14.53
N ARG A 73 -5.05 -1.34 13.91
CA ARG A 73 -4.67 -2.74 14.04
C ARG A 73 -4.32 -3.10 15.48
N ALA A 74 -3.53 -2.25 16.15
CA ALA A 74 -3.17 -2.44 17.56
C ALA A 74 -4.39 -2.31 18.47
N ALA A 75 -5.28 -1.35 18.23
CA ALA A 75 -6.54 -1.20 18.97
C ALA A 75 -7.44 -2.43 18.85
N MET A 76 -7.60 -2.95 17.64
CA MET A 76 -8.38 -4.16 17.38
C MET A 76 -7.77 -5.39 18.04
N GLU A 77 -6.46 -5.58 17.90
CA GLU A 77 -5.77 -6.69 18.54
C GLU A 77 -5.89 -6.62 20.06
N MET A 78 -5.70 -5.44 20.63
CA MET A 78 -5.87 -5.17 22.05
C MET A 78 -7.28 -5.55 22.55
N ALA A 79 -8.32 -5.09 21.86
CA ALA A 79 -9.71 -5.36 22.23
C ALA A 79 -10.08 -6.86 22.10
N VAL A 80 -9.57 -7.54 21.08
CA VAL A 80 -9.84 -8.95 20.80
C VAL A 80 -9.08 -9.88 21.74
N GLN A 81 -7.80 -9.59 22.03
CA GLN A 81 -6.91 -10.46 22.81
C GLN A 81 -6.91 -10.15 24.32
N GLY A 82 -7.69 -9.16 24.77
CA GLY A 82 -7.81 -8.83 26.19
C GLY A 82 -6.62 -8.00 26.72
N PHE A 83 -6.22 -6.99 25.98
CA PHE A 83 -5.23 -6.00 26.37
C PHE A 83 -3.86 -6.60 26.75
N PRO A 84 -3.22 -7.38 25.88
CA PRO A 84 -1.86 -7.86 26.10
C PRO A 84 -0.87 -6.70 25.99
N TYR A 85 0.29 -6.87 26.61
CA TYR A 85 1.35 -5.85 26.67
C TYR A 85 1.73 -5.34 25.27
N GLU A 86 1.98 -6.25 24.35
CA GLU A 86 2.50 -5.95 23.02
C GLU A 86 1.56 -5.02 22.24
N SER A 87 0.26 -5.32 22.21
CA SER A 87 -0.72 -4.53 21.47
C SER A 87 -1.00 -3.20 22.13
N VAL A 88 -1.01 -3.13 23.47
CA VAL A 88 -1.18 -1.87 24.21
C VAL A 88 -0.04 -0.90 23.92
N PHE A 89 1.21 -1.35 23.97
CA PHE A 89 2.34 -0.45 23.73
C PHE A 89 2.56 -0.13 22.25
N ARG A 90 2.19 -1.02 21.34
CA ARG A 90 2.08 -0.66 19.90
C ARG A 90 1.08 0.47 19.70
N TYR A 91 -0.12 0.34 20.27
CA TYR A 91 -1.16 1.37 20.23
C TYR A 91 -0.66 2.73 20.76
N LEU A 92 -0.09 2.75 21.96
CA LEU A 92 0.42 3.97 22.60
C LEU A 92 1.55 4.65 21.81
N ARG A 93 2.36 3.86 21.08
CA ARG A 93 3.53 4.37 20.32
C ARG A 93 3.20 4.84 18.91
N CYS A 94 1.98 4.62 18.41
CA CYS A 94 1.58 5.09 17.09
C CYS A 94 1.41 6.62 16.98
N GLY A 95 1.44 7.35 18.11
CA GLY A 95 1.29 8.80 18.12
C GLY A 95 -0.13 9.30 17.82
N MET A 96 -1.13 8.40 17.91
CA MET A 96 -2.56 8.71 17.73
C MET A 96 -3.33 8.68 19.07
N SER A 97 -2.73 8.20 20.16
CA SER A 97 -3.28 8.25 21.52
C SER A 97 -3.14 9.65 22.13
N GLU A 98 -3.94 9.95 23.16
CA GLU A 98 -3.77 11.13 24.01
C GLU A 98 -2.59 10.97 24.97
N VAL A 99 -2.13 9.74 25.21
CA VAL A 99 -0.93 9.44 25.99
C VAL A 99 0.31 9.75 25.16
N THR A 100 1.17 10.60 25.67
CA THR A 100 2.43 10.94 24.98
C THR A 100 3.42 9.77 25.01
N ARG A 101 4.43 9.79 24.15
CA ARG A 101 5.47 8.75 24.11
C ARG A 101 6.22 8.63 25.44
N GLU A 102 6.57 9.77 26.05
CA GLU A 102 7.24 9.80 27.37
C GLU A 102 6.36 9.18 28.47
N GLN A 103 5.05 9.49 28.44
CA GLN A 103 4.08 8.90 29.36
C GLN A 103 3.93 7.39 29.13
N ALA A 104 3.90 6.95 27.88
CA ALA A 104 3.86 5.52 27.53
C ALA A 104 5.10 4.78 28.09
N ASP A 105 6.29 5.36 27.95
CA ASP A 105 7.53 4.77 28.48
C ASP A 105 7.51 4.66 30.04
N LYS A 106 6.91 5.64 30.74
CA LYS A 106 6.69 5.56 32.19
C LYS A 106 5.74 4.42 32.57
N LEU A 107 4.61 4.28 31.84
CA LEU A 107 3.63 3.19 32.04
C LEU A 107 4.27 1.82 31.81
N GLU A 108 5.12 1.70 30.80
CA GLU A 108 5.67 0.42 30.35
C GLU A 108 6.45 -0.30 31.46
N ASN A 109 7.31 0.44 32.16
CA ASN A 109 8.08 -0.13 33.28
C ASN A 109 7.17 -0.69 34.37
N TYR A 110 6.10 0.01 34.71
CA TYR A 110 5.15 -0.42 35.72
C TYR A 110 4.35 -1.65 35.26
N VAL A 111 3.85 -1.62 34.01
CA VAL A 111 3.06 -2.70 33.42
C VAL A 111 3.86 -4.00 33.33
N LEU A 112 5.14 -3.92 32.93
CA LEU A 112 6.06 -5.06 32.91
C LEU A 112 6.34 -5.60 34.30
N ALA A 113 6.67 -4.74 35.25
CA ALA A 113 7.03 -5.12 36.63
C ALA A 113 5.89 -5.84 37.36
N LEU A 114 4.64 -5.44 37.10
CA LEU A 114 3.45 -5.98 37.79
C LEU A 114 2.58 -6.90 36.92
N GLY A 115 2.94 -7.13 35.68
CA GLY A 115 2.22 -8.00 34.76
C GLY A 115 0.75 -7.56 34.54
N ILE A 116 0.55 -6.26 34.29
CA ILE A 116 -0.79 -5.71 34.04
C ILE A 116 -1.32 -6.23 32.71
N ARG A 117 -2.47 -6.92 32.75
CA ARG A 117 -3.17 -7.47 31.58
C ARG A 117 -4.68 -7.35 31.80
N GLY A 118 -5.43 -7.19 30.71
CA GLY A 118 -6.89 -7.08 30.74
C GLY A 118 -7.40 -5.68 31.06
N TYR A 119 -8.45 -5.26 30.33
CA TYR A 119 -9.03 -3.92 30.49
C TYR A 119 -9.43 -3.62 31.95
N LYS A 120 -9.92 -4.62 32.70
CA LYS A 120 -10.29 -4.47 34.10
C LYS A 120 -9.12 -3.89 34.94
N LYS A 121 -7.89 -4.41 34.77
CA LYS A 121 -6.73 -3.90 35.49
C LYS A 121 -6.30 -2.49 35.05
N TRP A 122 -6.59 -2.12 33.81
CA TRP A 122 -6.38 -0.77 33.31
C TRP A 122 -7.44 0.22 33.83
N SER A 123 -8.68 -0.20 34.05
CA SER A 123 -9.74 0.65 34.58
C SER A 123 -9.70 0.83 36.12
N GLU A 124 -9.04 -0.07 36.85
CA GLU A 124 -8.91 0.00 38.29
C GLU A 124 -7.71 0.87 38.70
N LYS A 125 -7.84 1.60 39.82
CA LYS A 125 -6.74 2.40 40.39
C LYS A 125 -5.58 1.50 40.84
N TRP A 126 -4.38 1.80 40.39
CA TRP A 126 -3.18 1.09 40.80
C TRP A 126 -2.68 1.58 42.19
N VAL A 127 -2.45 0.65 43.10
CA VAL A 127 -2.04 0.91 44.46
C VAL A 127 -0.72 0.22 44.85
N ARG A 128 -0.29 -0.75 44.03
CA ARG A 128 0.91 -1.55 44.30
C ARG A 128 2.16 -0.81 43.84
N VAL A 129 3.17 -0.79 44.67
CA VAL A 129 4.50 -0.26 44.36
C VAL A 129 5.47 -1.45 44.23
N TYR A 130 6.30 -1.47 43.20
CA TYR A 130 7.32 -2.51 43.02
C TYR A 130 8.66 -2.04 43.62
N ARG A 131 9.56 -2.99 43.88
CA ARG A 131 10.87 -2.73 44.48
C ARG A 131 11.69 -1.74 43.65
N GLY A 132 12.10 -0.63 44.23
CA GLY A 132 12.85 0.43 43.56
C GLY A 132 12.01 1.56 42.97
N MET A 133 10.69 1.50 43.10
CA MET A 133 9.81 2.59 42.70
C MET A 133 9.51 3.54 43.87
N GLU A 134 9.60 4.83 43.63
CA GLU A 134 9.17 5.88 44.57
C GLU A 134 7.65 5.91 44.70
N ALA A 135 7.11 5.93 45.91
CA ALA A 135 5.66 5.83 46.16
C ALA A 135 4.88 7.01 45.55
N GLU A 136 5.50 8.17 45.40
CA GLU A 136 4.88 9.37 44.82
C GLU A 136 4.61 9.21 43.30
N LYS A 137 5.39 8.41 42.60
CA LYS A 137 5.21 8.15 41.15
C LYS A 137 3.91 7.39 40.82
N ILE A 138 3.31 6.70 41.80
CA ILE A 138 2.07 5.95 41.58
C ILE A 138 0.90 6.87 41.21
N GLN A 139 0.88 8.11 41.71
CA GLN A 139 -0.17 9.06 41.38
C GLN A 139 -0.04 9.49 39.91
N GLU A 140 1.15 9.87 39.46
CA GLU A 140 1.39 10.21 38.04
C GLU A 140 1.02 9.06 37.11
N LEU A 141 1.42 7.83 37.45
CA LEU A 141 1.08 6.66 36.68
C LEU A 141 -0.46 6.40 36.58
N ASN A 142 -1.19 6.68 37.68
CA ASN A 142 -2.64 6.58 37.67
C ASN A 142 -3.30 7.64 36.78
N GLU A 143 -2.78 8.85 36.75
CA GLU A 143 -3.28 9.93 35.90
C GLU A 143 -3.12 9.53 34.41
N ILE A 144 -1.94 9.02 34.04
CA ILE A 144 -1.69 8.56 32.66
C ILE A 144 -2.54 7.32 32.33
N ARG A 145 -2.64 6.35 33.26
CA ARG A 145 -3.49 5.18 33.13
C ARG A 145 -4.95 5.55 32.86
N GLU A 146 -5.45 6.57 33.57
CA GLU A 146 -6.84 7.01 33.47
C GLU A 146 -7.13 7.62 32.09
N ILE A 147 -6.20 8.41 31.53
CA ILE A 147 -6.29 8.92 30.17
C ILE A 147 -6.45 7.74 29.17
N PHE A 148 -5.55 6.76 29.26
CA PHE A 148 -5.61 5.58 28.39
C PHE A 148 -6.90 4.76 28.59
N ALA A 149 -7.25 4.47 29.85
CA ALA A 149 -8.43 3.65 30.14
C ALA A 149 -9.72 4.30 29.65
N GLU A 150 -9.84 5.64 29.75
CA GLU A 150 -10.98 6.40 29.23
C GLU A 150 -11.01 6.41 27.71
N GLU A 151 -9.85 6.60 27.06
CA GLU A 151 -9.73 6.59 25.60
C GLU A 151 -10.23 5.29 24.99
N VAL A 152 -9.90 4.15 25.60
CA VAL A 152 -10.23 2.81 25.06
C VAL A 152 -11.49 2.17 25.64
N ARG A 153 -12.21 2.87 26.54
CA ARG A 153 -13.38 2.32 27.27
C ARG A 153 -14.44 1.78 26.35
N GLU A 154 -14.91 2.58 25.41
CA GLU A 154 -15.99 2.21 24.49
C GLU A 154 -15.58 1.07 23.56
N LEU A 155 -14.33 1.10 23.09
CA LEU A 155 -13.75 0.02 22.30
C LEU A 155 -13.75 -1.30 23.12
N ALA A 156 -13.28 -1.27 24.36
CA ALA A 156 -13.21 -2.44 25.22
C ALA A 156 -14.60 -3.01 25.52
N GLN A 157 -15.61 -2.17 25.73
CA GLN A 157 -16.99 -2.56 25.97
C GLN A 157 -17.65 -3.06 24.69
N GLY A 158 -17.45 -2.37 23.57
CA GLY A 158 -18.03 -2.70 22.27
C GLY A 158 -17.53 -4.04 21.72
N PHE A 159 -16.26 -4.37 21.94
CA PHE A 159 -15.66 -5.66 21.57
C PHE A 159 -15.70 -6.70 22.70
N GLY A 160 -16.65 -6.61 23.60
CA GLY A 160 -16.93 -7.61 24.62
C GLY A 160 -17.26 -9.00 24.06
N SER A 161 -17.70 -9.92 24.94
CA SER A 161 -18.12 -11.26 24.52
C SER A 161 -19.42 -11.22 23.72
N GLY A 162 -19.52 -12.10 22.71
CA GLY A 162 -20.70 -12.25 21.86
C GLY A 162 -20.42 -12.02 20.39
N LYS A 163 -21.45 -12.24 19.57
CA LYS A 163 -21.44 -11.92 18.14
C LYS A 163 -22.21 -10.61 17.93
N LYS A 164 -21.79 -9.84 16.96
CA LYS A 164 -22.45 -8.61 16.49
C LYS A 164 -22.45 -8.61 14.97
N THR A 165 -23.28 -7.76 14.38
CA THR A 165 -23.21 -7.54 12.94
C THR A 165 -21.94 -6.78 12.58
N VAL A 166 -21.50 -6.93 11.33
CA VAL A 166 -20.34 -6.16 10.80
C VAL A 166 -20.61 -4.67 10.92
N GLU A 167 -21.84 -4.22 10.65
CA GLU A 167 -22.25 -2.81 10.81
C GLU A 167 -22.06 -2.32 12.26
N GLU A 168 -22.47 -3.09 13.25
CA GLU A 168 -22.29 -2.72 14.66
C GLU A 168 -20.83 -2.57 15.04
N TYR A 169 -19.95 -3.48 14.58
CA TYR A 169 -18.51 -3.37 14.81
C TYR A 169 -17.89 -2.18 14.09
N CYS A 170 -18.26 -1.92 12.83
CA CYS A 170 -17.80 -0.75 12.09
C CYS A 170 -18.22 0.55 12.78
N ARG A 171 -19.43 0.62 13.33
CA ARG A 171 -19.91 1.79 14.07
C ARG A 171 -19.10 2.03 15.35
N ILE A 172 -18.81 0.98 16.13
CA ILE A 172 -17.97 1.09 17.33
C ILE A 172 -16.58 1.60 16.96
N LEU A 173 -16.00 1.08 15.88
CA LEU A 173 -14.68 1.51 15.43
C LEU A 173 -14.69 2.95 14.91
N TYR A 174 -15.71 3.35 14.18
CA TYR A 174 -15.89 4.72 13.71
C TYR A 174 -16.02 5.71 14.88
N GLU A 175 -16.86 5.43 15.87
CA GLU A 175 -17.03 6.25 17.08
C GLU A 175 -15.72 6.38 17.86
N PHE A 176 -14.95 5.30 17.97
CA PHE A 176 -13.63 5.29 18.58
C PHE A 176 -12.64 6.21 17.82
N ILE A 177 -12.61 6.15 16.47
CA ILE A 177 -11.78 7.01 15.63
C ILE A 177 -12.16 8.49 15.82
N GLN A 178 -13.45 8.79 15.88
CA GLN A 178 -13.97 10.17 16.08
C GLN A 178 -13.58 10.71 17.45
N LYS A 179 -13.79 9.93 18.52
CA LYS A 179 -13.45 10.33 19.90
C LYS A 179 -11.97 10.60 20.09
N SER A 180 -11.12 9.83 19.42
CA SER A 180 -9.65 9.99 19.49
C SER A 180 -9.12 11.17 18.66
N ASN A 181 -9.99 11.97 18.02
CA ASN A 181 -9.62 13.13 17.19
C ASN A 181 -8.55 12.81 16.12
N VAL A 182 -8.58 11.59 15.57
CA VAL A 182 -7.58 11.09 14.61
C VAL A 182 -7.44 12.00 13.40
N TRP A 183 -8.55 12.50 12.86
CA TRP A 183 -8.54 13.43 11.73
C TRP A 183 -7.65 14.66 11.98
N GLN A 184 -7.79 15.28 13.16
CA GLN A 184 -7.00 16.48 13.49
C GLN A 184 -5.51 16.15 13.67
N LYS A 185 -5.19 14.97 14.23
CA LYS A 185 -3.81 14.48 14.40
C LYS A 185 -3.16 14.21 13.04
N LEU A 186 -3.89 13.57 12.12
CA LEU A 186 -3.42 13.33 10.74
C LEU A 186 -3.20 14.65 9.99
N LYS A 187 -4.11 15.62 10.08
CA LYS A 187 -3.96 16.95 9.47
C LYS A 187 -2.77 17.73 10.04
N ARG A 188 -2.43 17.52 11.31
CA ARG A 188 -1.23 18.12 11.91
C ARG A 188 0.05 17.50 11.32
N GLN A 189 0.07 16.18 11.11
CA GLN A 189 1.22 15.51 10.49
C GLN A 189 1.35 15.89 9.01
N GLU A 190 0.25 15.92 8.26
CA GLU A 190 0.23 16.40 6.87
C GLU A 190 0.89 17.78 6.73
N ARG A 191 0.55 18.74 7.63
CA ARG A 191 1.16 20.08 7.62
C ARG A 191 2.68 20.03 7.87
N LYS A 192 3.14 19.20 8.80
CA LYS A 192 4.58 19.03 9.06
C LYS A 192 5.32 18.50 7.84
N PHE A 193 4.77 17.49 7.15
CA PHE A 193 5.37 16.97 5.91
C PHE A 193 5.34 17.99 4.79
N LYS A 194 4.30 18.79 4.68
CA LYS A 194 4.23 19.92 3.75
C LYS A 194 5.33 20.95 4.04
N GLU A 195 5.53 21.32 5.29
CA GLU A 195 6.56 22.28 5.72
C GLU A 195 7.99 21.74 5.49
N SER A 196 8.20 20.43 5.66
CA SER A 196 9.49 19.77 5.37
C SER A 196 9.72 19.50 3.89
N GLY A 197 8.73 19.71 3.02
CA GLY A 197 8.81 19.46 1.58
C GLY A 197 8.64 18.00 1.17
N ASP A 198 8.30 17.09 2.10
CA ASP A 198 8.03 15.68 1.83
C ASP A 198 6.63 15.50 1.24
N LYS A 199 6.52 15.69 -0.07
CA LYS A 199 5.25 15.63 -0.80
C LYS A 199 4.63 14.23 -0.84
N ALA A 200 5.43 13.17 -0.72
CA ALA A 200 4.90 11.80 -0.71
C ALA A 200 4.13 11.54 0.58
N MET A 201 4.75 11.85 1.73
CA MET A 201 4.12 11.72 3.03
C MET A 201 2.95 12.70 3.23
N GLU A 202 3.08 13.96 2.75
CA GLU A 202 1.95 14.92 2.76
C GLU A 202 0.71 14.31 2.12
N LYS A 203 0.86 13.70 0.93
CA LYS A 203 -0.26 13.08 0.20
C LYS A 203 -0.79 11.83 0.86
N GLU A 204 0.08 10.99 1.40
CA GLU A 204 -0.34 9.81 2.15
C GLU A 204 -1.21 10.19 3.33
N TYR A 205 -0.76 11.14 4.16
CA TYR A 205 -1.52 11.62 5.32
C TYR A 205 -2.81 12.36 4.96
N ASN A 206 -2.88 12.95 3.77
CA ASN A 206 -4.10 13.57 3.26
C ASN A 206 -5.17 12.53 2.89
N GLN A 207 -4.78 11.38 2.34
CA GLN A 207 -5.68 10.38 1.79
C GLN A 207 -6.06 9.28 2.79
N ILE A 208 -5.16 8.94 3.73
CA ILE A 208 -5.29 7.74 4.57
C ILE A 208 -6.60 7.67 5.37
N TYR A 209 -7.08 8.81 5.86
CA TYR A 209 -8.34 8.85 6.59
C TYR A 209 -9.52 8.44 5.71
N GLY A 210 -9.62 9.03 4.50
CA GLY A 210 -10.65 8.70 3.53
C GLY A 210 -10.60 7.23 3.13
N ILE A 211 -9.41 6.69 2.89
CA ILE A 211 -9.22 5.27 2.52
C ILE A 211 -9.75 4.34 3.61
N VAL A 212 -9.51 4.64 4.89
CA VAL A 212 -10.01 3.83 6.00
C VAL A 212 -11.53 3.96 6.13
N MET A 213 -12.08 5.18 5.99
CA MET A 213 -13.53 5.38 6.02
C MET A 213 -14.23 4.65 4.87
N ASP A 214 -13.73 4.79 3.64
CA ASP A 214 -14.24 4.08 2.46
C ASP A 214 -14.18 2.55 2.63
N LEU A 215 -13.17 2.03 3.34
CA LEU A 215 -13.10 0.61 3.66
C LEU A 215 -14.22 0.20 4.62
N LEU A 216 -14.43 0.96 5.70
CA LEU A 216 -15.50 0.67 6.66
C LEU A 216 -16.88 0.74 6.00
N ASP A 217 -17.12 1.76 5.15
CA ASP A 217 -18.36 1.91 4.39
C ASP A 217 -18.60 0.72 3.46
N LYS A 218 -17.58 0.24 2.75
CA LYS A 218 -17.67 -0.95 1.90
C LYS A 218 -17.91 -2.23 2.71
N MET A 219 -17.30 -2.36 3.88
CA MET A 219 -17.57 -3.51 4.76
C MET A 219 -19.04 -3.53 5.22
N VAL A 220 -19.62 -2.36 5.50
CA VAL A 220 -21.04 -2.23 5.85
C VAL A 220 -21.93 -2.52 4.64
N GLU A 221 -21.59 -1.99 3.46
CA GLU A 221 -22.37 -2.19 2.23
C GLU A 221 -22.46 -3.68 1.83
N ILE A 222 -21.34 -4.40 1.93
CA ILE A 222 -21.25 -5.79 1.43
C ILE A 222 -21.63 -6.82 2.50
N LEU A 223 -21.25 -6.58 3.76
CA LEU A 223 -21.32 -7.56 4.85
C LEU A 223 -22.09 -7.04 6.08
N GLY A 224 -22.73 -5.86 6.01
CA GLY A 224 -23.26 -5.15 7.18
C GLY A 224 -24.19 -6.00 8.06
N GLU A 225 -25.06 -6.79 7.45
CA GLU A 225 -26.03 -7.67 8.14
C GLU A 225 -25.41 -8.98 8.66
N GLU A 226 -24.22 -9.34 8.20
CA GLU A 226 -23.55 -10.59 8.61
C GLU A 226 -23.13 -10.54 10.06
N THR A 227 -23.50 -11.59 10.81
CA THR A 227 -23.18 -11.72 12.23
C THR A 227 -21.89 -12.49 12.44
N VAL A 228 -20.87 -11.81 12.95
CA VAL A 228 -19.53 -12.34 13.15
C VAL A 228 -19.07 -12.21 14.60
N ASN A 229 -18.08 -12.99 15.00
CA ASN A 229 -17.40 -12.74 16.27
C ASN A 229 -16.27 -11.70 16.10
N ARG A 230 -15.76 -11.18 17.22
CA ARG A 230 -14.72 -10.14 17.23
C ARG A 230 -13.42 -10.54 16.52
N GLN A 231 -13.08 -11.83 16.51
CA GLN A 231 -11.88 -12.33 15.82
C GLN A 231 -12.08 -12.37 14.30
N GLU A 232 -13.24 -12.81 13.86
CA GLU A 232 -13.65 -12.79 12.46
C GLU A 232 -13.67 -11.35 11.92
N PHE A 233 -14.28 -10.42 12.67
CA PHE A 233 -14.28 -9.00 12.29
C PHE A 233 -12.84 -8.43 12.17
N ARG A 234 -11.96 -8.75 13.12
CA ARG A 234 -10.56 -8.34 13.04
C ARG A 234 -9.89 -8.85 11.77
N GLN A 235 -10.14 -10.11 11.39
CA GLN A 235 -9.57 -10.69 10.15
C GLN A 235 -10.12 -10.01 8.90
N LEU A 236 -11.41 -9.70 8.86
CA LEU A 236 -12.03 -8.95 7.76
C LEU A 236 -11.39 -7.57 7.62
N LEU A 237 -11.27 -6.83 8.72
CA LEU A 237 -10.64 -5.51 8.71
C LEU A 237 -9.16 -5.58 8.27
N GLU A 238 -8.38 -6.53 8.79
CA GLU A 238 -6.98 -6.74 8.42
C GLU A 238 -6.84 -7.06 6.92
N SER A 239 -7.70 -7.92 6.39
CA SER A 239 -7.74 -8.26 4.96
C SER A 239 -8.06 -7.02 4.11
N GLY A 240 -9.04 -6.22 4.51
CA GLY A 240 -9.38 -4.98 3.81
C GLY A 240 -8.25 -3.96 3.83
N LEU A 241 -7.63 -3.73 4.99
CA LEU A 241 -6.50 -2.82 5.15
C LEU A 241 -5.28 -3.28 4.32
N SER A 242 -5.03 -4.58 4.23
CA SER A 242 -3.92 -5.13 3.43
C SER A 242 -4.06 -4.87 1.93
N GLN A 243 -5.30 -4.77 1.43
CA GLN A 243 -5.60 -4.44 0.03
C GLN A 243 -5.70 -2.92 -0.22
N ALA A 244 -5.83 -2.13 0.83
CA ALA A 244 -5.91 -0.67 0.71
C ALA A 244 -4.56 -0.07 0.30
N LYS A 245 -4.59 0.88 -0.64
CA LYS A 245 -3.39 1.49 -1.22
C LYS A 245 -3.58 2.99 -1.42
N VAL A 246 -2.53 3.74 -1.17
CA VAL A 246 -2.46 5.18 -1.47
C VAL A 246 -1.93 5.38 -2.88
N ALA A 247 -2.62 6.19 -3.68
CA ALA A 247 -2.13 6.60 -4.99
C ALA A 247 -1.36 7.93 -4.86
N LEU A 248 -0.13 7.96 -5.31
CA LEU A 248 0.66 9.18 -5.42
C LEU A 248 0.32 9.91 -6.72
N ILE A 249 0.38 11.24 -6.70
CA ILE A 249 0.23 12.10 -7.89
C ILE A 249 1.58 12.75 -8.16
N PRO A 250 2.02 12.87 -9.42
CA PRO A 250 3.31 13.50 -9.74
C PRO A 250 3.45 14.89 -9.11
N PRO A 251 4.53 15.16 -8.38
CA PRO A 251 4.74 16.45 -7.71
C PRO A 251 5.26 17.55 -8.66
N SER A 252 5.83 17.18 -9.79
CA SER A 252 6.42 18.08 -10.79
C SER A 252 5.84 17.81 -12.17
N ILE A 253 5.96 18.81 -13.06
CA ILE A 253 5.49 18.72 -14.45
C ILE A 253 6.57 18.09 -15.35
N ASP A 254 7.85 18.36 -15.09
CA ASP A 254 8.98 17.88 -15.90
C ASP A 254 9.72 16.72 -15.22
N GLN A 255 9.11 15.53 -15.29
CA GLN A 255 9.63 14.29 -14.71
C GLN A 255 9.32 13.11 -15.61
N VAL A 256 10.27 12.16 -15.72
CA VAL A 256 10.01 10.86 -16.36
C VAL A 256 8.97 10.09 -15.54
N MET A 257 7.87 9.69 -16.18
CA MET A 257 6.89 8.81 -15.55
C MET A 257 7.31 7.36 -15.72
N VAL A 258 7.42 6.63 -14.61
CA VAL A 258 7.62 5.18 -14.58
C VAL A 258 6.30 4.52 -14.17
N GLY A 259 5.76 3.65 -15.01
CA GLY A 259 4.43 3.11 -14.77
C GLY A 259 4.22 1.65 -15.14
N ASP A 260 3.09 1.12 -14.72
CA ASP A 260 2.61 -0.21 -15.06
C ASP A 260 1.82 -0.19 -16.37
N MET A 261 2.02 -1.19 -17.22
CA MET A 261 1.39 -1.32 -18.52
C MET A 261 -0.15 -1.27 -18.46
N GLU A 262 -0.75 -1.85 -17.43
CA GLU A 262 -2.21 -1.98 -17.33
C GLU A 262 -2.88 -0.77 -16.66
N ARG A 263 -2.15 -0.10 -15.78
CA ARG A 263 -2.74 0.89 -14.88
C ARG A 263 -2.39 2.32 -15.22
N SER A 264 -1.15 2.59 -15.65
CA SER A 264 -0.65 3.95 -15.77
C SER A 264 -1.28 4.68 -16.94
N ARG A 265 -1.87 5.84 -16.64
CA ARG A 265 -2.47 6.72 -17.65
C ARG A 265 -1.43 7.73 -18.12
N LEU A 266 -0.79 7.40 -19.21
CA LEU A 266 0.18 8.28 -19.86
C LEU A 266 -0.54 9.45 -20.55
N LYS A 267 0.05 10.65 -20.44
CA LYS A 267 -0.34 11.83 -21.24
C LYS A 267 0.24 11.72 -22.64
N GLU A 268 0.23 12.79 -23.39
CA GLU A 268 0.95 12.89 -24.66
C GLU A 268 2.46 12.78 -24.42
N LEU A 269 3.11 11.83 -25.12
CA LEU A 269 4.51 11.52 -24.97
C LEU A 269 5.20 11.62 -26.32
N LYS A 270 6.46 12.07 -26.35
CA LYS A 270 7.32 11.94 -27.51
C LYS A 270 8.04 10.59 -27.55
N ALA A 271 8.52 10.13 -26.39
CA ALA A 271 9.25 8.87 -26.30
C ALA A 271 8.69 7.96 -25.21
N LEU A 272 8.55 6.68 -25.51
CA LEU A 272 8.20 5.62 -24.58
C LEU A 272 9.30 4.56 -24.55
N PHE A 273 9.81 4.29 -23.36
CA PHE A 273 10.69 3.16 -23.08
C PHE A 273 9.84 2.04 -22.47
N PHE A 274 9.70 0.95 -23.19
CA PHE A 274 9.02 -0.23 -22.71
C PHE A 274 10.06 -1.25 -22.30
N VAL A 275 10.30 -1.35 -20.99
CA VAL A 275 11.36 -2.17 -20.39
C VAL A 275 10.84 -3.49 -19.83
N GLY A 276 11.71 -4.49 -19.72
CA GLY A 276 11.33 -5.82 -19.24
C GLY A 276 10.39 -6.55 -20.17
N VAL A 277 10.57 -6.40 -21.50
CA VAL A 277 9.76 -7.09 -22.51
C VAL A 277 10.20 -8.56 -22.61
N ASN A 278 10.08 -9.26 -21.49
CA ASN A 278 10.43 -10.66 -21.31
C ASN A 278 9.19 -11.55 -21.21
N GLU A 279 9.37 -12.83 -21.49
CA GLU A 279 8.34 -13.85 -21.28
C GLU A 279 7.94 -13.90 -19.80
N GLY A 280 6.64 -14.01 -19.53
CA GLY A 280 6.08 -13.96 -18.19
C GLY A 280 5.81 -12.54 -17.64
N ASN A 281 6.51 -11.53 -18.14
CA ASN A 281 6.19 -10.13 -17.86
C ASN A 281 5.21 -9.56 -18.88
N ILE A 282 5.35 -9.94 -20.17
CA ILE A 282 4.51 -9.45 -21.26
C ILE A 282 4.21 -10.57 -22.25
N PRO A 283 3.00 -11.09 -22.30
CA PRO A 283 1.92 -10.86 -21.32
C PRO A 283 2.28 -11.42 -19.95
N LYS A 284 1.71 -10.84 -18.89
CA LYS A 284 1.85 -11.42 -17.56
C LYS A 284 1.31 -12.84 -17.57
N SER A 285 2.04 -13.77 -16.95
CA SER A 285 1.55 -15.13 -16.80
C SER A 285 0.27 -15.12 -15.96
N THR A 286 -0.85 -15.44 -16.59
CA THR A 286 -2.09 -15.68 -15.84
C THR A 286 -1.96 -17.04 -15.17
N GLN A 287 -2.09 -17.08 -13.85
CA GLN A 287 -2.13 -18.35 -13.12
C GLN A 287 -3.34 -19.15 -13.64
N THR A 288 -3.06 -20.18 -14.43
CA THR A 288 -4.03 -21.21 -14.80
C THR A 288 -4.19 -22.14 -13.62
N GLY A 289 -5.24 -22.03 -12.84
CA GLY A 289 -5.47 -22.88 -11.67
C GLY A 289 -6.60 -22.42 -10.77
N GLY A 290 -7.64 -21.80 -11.33
CA GLY A 290 -8.88 -21.56 -10.59
C GLY A 290 -9.66 -22.86 -10.36
N ILE A 291 -10.52 -22.86 -9.34
CA ILE A 291 -11.46 -23.96 -9.05
C ILE A 291 -12.46 -24.15 -10.20
N LEU A 292 -12.76 -23.06 -10.94
CA LEU A 292 -13.69 -23.06 -12.07
C LEU A 292 -12.93 -23.18 -13.40
N SER A 293 -13.32 -24.16 -14.22
CA SER A 293 -12.87 -24.26 -15.60
C SER A 293 -13.53 -23.18 -16.49
N GLU A 294 -13.03 -23.00 -17.73
CA GLU A 294 -13.68 -22.10 -18.70
C GLU A 294 -15.13 -22.53 -19.00
N LEU A 295 -15.41 -23.83 -19.07
CA LEU A 295 -16.77 -24.35 -19.27
C LEU A 295 -17.70 -24.05 -18.09
N ASP A 296 -17.17 -24.12 -16.86
CA ASP A 296 -17.96 -23.74 -15.68
C ASP A 296 -18.27 -22.23 -15.70
N ARG A 297 -17.32 -21.41 -16.14
CA ARG A 297 -17.50 -19.96 -16.27
C ARG A 297 -18.56 -19.62 -17.30
N ASP A 298 -18.51 -20.23 -18.49
CA ASP A 298 -19.51 -20.05 -19.54
C ASP A 298 -20.91 -20.44 -19.02
N PHE A 299 -21.03 -21.56 -18.31
CA PHE A 299 -22.27 -22.00 -17.69
C PHE A 299 -22.83 -20.98 -16.68
N PHE A 300 -22.00 -20.47 -15.77
CA PHE A 300 -22.43 -19.46 -14.80
C PHE A 300 -22.83 -18.15 -15.47
N GLN A 301 -22.12 -17.73 -16.51
CA GLN A 301 -22.44 -16.53 -17.27
C GLN A 301 -23.79 -16.66 -18.00
N GLU A 302 -24.09 -17.82 -18.58
CA GLU A 302 -25.40 -18.12 -19.17
C GLU A 302 -26.56 -18.08 -18.16
N GLN A 303 -26.26 -18.38 -16.88
CA GLN A 303 -27.21 -18.25 -15.76
C GLN A 303 -27.30 -16.84 -15.18
N GLY A 304 -26.61 -15.84 -15.77
CA GLY A 304 -26.63 -14.45 -15.32
C GLY A 304 -25.76 -14.15 -14.10
N VAL A 305 -24.84 -15.05 -13.74
CA VAL A 305 -23.89 -14.84 -12.65
C VAL A 305 -22.65 -14.11 -13.18
N GLU A 306 -22.43 -12.89 -12.73
CA GLU A 306 -21.18 -12.16 -13.03
C GLU A 306 -19.99 -12.75 -12.28
N LEU A 307 -19.00 -13.21 -13.01
CA LEU A 307 -17.73 -13.71 -12.49
C LEU A 307 -16.60 -12.72 -12.79
N ALA A 308 -15.56 -12.73 -11.96
CA ALA A 308 -14.33 -12.02 -12.27
C ALA A 308 -13.75 -12.50 -13.61
N PRO A 309 -13.03 -11.63 -14.37
CA PRO A 309 -12.49 -11.99 -15.68
C PRO A 309 -11.69 -13.29 -15.68
N GLY A 310 -11.96 -14.16 -16.65
CA GLY A 310 -11.23 -15.41 -16.85
C GLY A 310 -9.86 -15.20 -17.51
N PRO A 311 -9.02 -16.25 -17.61
CA PRO A 311 -7.70 -16.17 -18.24
C PRO A 311 -7.73 -15.63 -19.67
N LYS A 312 -8.72 -16.01 -20.46
CA LYS A 312 -8.91 -15.53 -21.84
C LYS A 312 -9.24 -14.05 -21.91
N GLU A 313 -10.12 -13.58 -21.02
CA GLU A 313 -10.50 -12.17 -20.92
C GLU A 313 -9.31 -11.32 -20.42
N LEU A 314 -8.60 -11.79 -19.40
CA LEU A 314 -7.40 -11.13 -18.90
C LEU A 314 -6.32 -11.01 -19.99
N MET A 315 -6.12 -12.06 -20.79
CA MET A 315 -5.17 -12.01 -21.91
C MET A 315 -5.61 -10.98 -22.98
N ASN A 316 -6.90 -10.88 -23.29
CA ASN A 316 -7.41 -9.90 -24.24
C ASN A 316 -7.26 -8.47 -23.68
N MET A 317 -7.49 -8.27 -22.40
CA MET A 317 -7.25 -6.99 -21.71
C MET A 317 -5.78 -6.59 -21.79
N GLN A 318 -4.86 -7.51 -21.53
CA GLN A 318 -3.43 -7.24 -21.63
C GLN A 318 -2.99 -6.88 -23.05
N ARG A 319 -3.53 -7.57 -24.07
CA ARG A 319 -3.29 -7.22 -25.48
C ARG A 319 -3.78 -5.82 -25.81
N PHE A 320 -4.94 -5.44 -25.27
CA PHE A 320 -5.49 -4.10 -25.45
C PHE A 320 -4.61 -3.03 -24.79
N TYR A 321 -4.16 -3.25 -23.54
CA TYR A 321 -3.25 -2.33 -22.88
C TYR A 321 -1.90 -2.23 -23.57
N LEU A 322 -1.38 -3.36 -24.09
CA LEU A 322 -0.16 -3.36 -24.89
C LEU A 322 -0.32 -2.48 -26.12
N TYR A 323 -1.42 -2.64 -26.87
CA TYR A 323 -1.74 -1.81 -28.02
C TYR A 323 -1.80 -0.32 -27.65
N LEU A 324 -2.52 0.03 -26.58
CA LEU A 324 -2.65 1.41 -26.12
C LEU A 324 -1.28 2.03 -25.80
N ASN A 325 -0.41 1.31 -25.09
CA ASN A 325 0.90 1.81 -24.74
C ASN A 325 1.82 1.93 -25.95
N MET A 326 1.83 0.96 -26.85
CA MET A 326 2.69 1.00 -28.05
C MET A 326 2.30 2.10 -29.04
N THR A 327 1.04 2.49 -29.08
CA THR A 327 0.53 3.57 -29.96
C THR A 327 0.55 4.95 -29.32
N LYS A 328 0.98 5.06 -28.06
CA LYS A 328 0.96 6.31 -27.31
C LYS A 328 2.07 7.30 -27.68
N PRO A 329 3.35 6.89 -27.90
CA PRO A 329 4.42 7.83 -28.21
C PRO A 329 4.27 8.40 -29.61
N GLY A 330 4.45 9.73 -29.73
CA GLY A 330 4.36 10.42 -31.01
C GLY A 330 5.58 10.26 -31.90
N GLU A 331 6.78 10.01 -31.33
CA GLU A 331 8.03 10.04 -32.10
C GLU A 331 8.86 8.76 -31.94
N LYS A 332 9.03 8.25 -30.70
CA LYS A 332 9.94 7.12 -30.43
C LYS A 332 9.32 6.08 -29.50
N LEU A 333 9.35 4.83 -29.95
CA LEU A 333 9.05 3.65 -29.12
C LEU A 333 10.32 2.81 -29.00
N ILE A 334 10.81 2.65 -27.80
CA ILE A 334 12.01 1.86 -27.47
C ILE A 334 11.56 0.63 -26.67
N LEU A 335 11.76 -0.56 -27.22
CA LEU A 335 11.46 -1.82 -26.56
C LEU A 335 12.78 -2.44 -26.10
N SER A 336 12.85 -2.86 -24.85
CA SER A 336 14.04 -3.54 -24.31
C SER A 336 13.68 -4.75 -23.47
N TYR A 337 14.61 -5.67 -23.37
CA TYR A 337 14.51 -6.86 -22.56
C TYR A 337 15.88 -7.25 -22.01
N SER A 338 15.90 -7.99 -20.91
CA SER A 338 17.11 -8.52 -20.30
C SER A 338 17.30 -10.00 -20.60
N ASP A 339 18.57 -10.46 -20.64
CA ASP A 339 18.93 -11.86 -20.85
C ASP A 339 18.80 -12.68 -19.56
N THR A 340 18.84 -12.02 -18.38
CA THR A 340 18.67 -12.65 -17.06
C THR A 340 17.66 -11.89 -16.22
N ASN A 341 17.05 -12.58 -15.24
CA ASN A 341 16.23 -11.95 -14.19
C ASN A 341 17.13 -11.42 -13.05
N ALA A 342 16.52 -10.80 -12.01
CA ALA A 342 17.24 -10.29 -10.84
C ALA A 342 18.02 -11.35 -10.04
N LYS A 343 17.70 -12.64 -10.23
CA LYS A 343 18.41 -13.77 -9.59
C LYS A 343 19.57 -14.30 -10.43
N GLY A 344 19.78 -13.75 -11.63
CA GLY A 344 20.79 -14.24 -12.58
C GLY A 344 20.37 -15.46 -13.40
N GLU A 345 19.10 -15.85 -13.37
CA GLU A 345 18.57 -16.94 -14.18
C GLU A 345 18.25 -16.43 -15.58
N GLY A 346 18.57 -17.20 -16.61
CA GLY A 346 18.30 -16.85 -18.00
C GLY A 346 16.80 -16.76 -18.29
N ILE A 347 16.38 -15.70 -18.95
CA ILE A 347 14.98 -15.48 -19.36
C ILE A 347 14.90 -15.15 -20.85
N SER A 348 13.80 -15.57 -21.49
CA SER A 348 13.58 -15.33 -22.89
C SER A 348 12.89 -13.98 -23.15
N PRO A 349 13.15 -13.32 -24.31
CA PRO A 349 12.35 -12.19 -24.73
C PRO A 349 10.90 -12.59 -24.97
N ALA A 350 9.97 -11.68 -24.75
CA ALA A 350 8.55 -11.89 -25.06
C ALA A 350 8.36 -12.16 -26.57
N TYR A 351 7.35 -12.95 -26.91
CA TYR A 351 7.01 -13.26 -28.31
C TYR A 351 6.78 -12.00 -29.15
N LEU A 352 6.39 -10.90 -28.51
CA LEU A 352 6.21 -9.58 -29.12
C LEU A 352 7.47 -9.12 -29.89
N ILE A 353 8.65 -9.33 -29.33
CA ILE A 353 9.92 -8.96 -29.97
C ILE A 353 10.08 -9.71 -31.30
N GLY A 354 9.79 -11.00 -31.33
CA GLY A 354 9.83 -11.80 -32.56
C GLY A 354 8.81 -11.32 -33.59
N SER A 355 7.61 -10.98 -33.17
CA SER A 355 6.54 -10.46 -34.05
C SER A 355 6.93 -9.12 -34.66
N ILE A 356 7.50 -8.20 -33.89
CA ILE A 356 7.96 -6.89 -34.40
C ILE A 356 9.11 -7.06 -35.39
N ARG A 357 10.09 -7.92 -35.11
CA ARG A 357 11.19 -8.22 -36.04
C ARG A 357 10.70 -8.80 -37.38
N SER A 358 9.67 -9.61 -37.33
CA SER A 358 9.06 -10.15 -38.56
C SER A 358 8.35 -9.07 -39.37
N LEU A 359 7.68 -8.12 -38.71
CA LEU A 359 7.00 -7.00 -39.37
C LEU A 359 7.98 -5.94 -39.91
N TYR A 360 9.11 -5.76 -39.23
CA TYR A 360 10.12 -4.75 -39.56
C TYR A 360 11.52 -5.40 -39.72
N PRO A 361 11.78 -6.14 -40.82
CA PRO A 361 13.04 -6.88 -40.98
C PRO A 361 14.29 -6.00 -41.03
N LYS A 362 14.13 -4.71 -41.31
CA LYS A 362 15.25 -3.73 -41.36
C LYS A 362 15.49 -3.00 -40.04
N LEU A 363 14.78 -3.38 -38.98
CA LEU A 363 14.98 -2.78 -37.66
C LEU A 363 16.35 -3.19 -37.10
N GLU A 364 17.18 -2.22 -36.82
CA GLU A 364 18.49 -2.43 -36.14
C GLU A 364 18.23 -2.68 -34.64
N ILE A 365 19.01 -3.63 -34.08
CA ILE A 365 18.88 -4.04 -32.68
C ILE A 365 20.16 -3.67 -31.92
#